data_aa091fc4bbead07332505cf4de2a8209
#
_entry.id   aa091fc4bbead07332505cf4de2a8209
#
_cell.length_a   1.000
_cell.length_b   1.000
_cell.length_c   1.000
_cell.angle_alpha   90.00
_cell.angle_beta   90.00
_cell.angle_gamma   90.00
#
_symmetry.space_group_name_H-M   'P 1'
#
loop_
_entity.id
_entity.type
_entity.pdbx_description
1 polymer ?
#
loop_
_entity_poly.entity_id
_entity_poly.type
_entity_poly.pdbx_seq_one_letter_code
_entity_poly.pdbx_strand_id
1 'polypeptide(L)'
;ALGFASAPTGVGFLVGALLVIAFKSVVPVSFEVESLTVVSRLGNKDWATMCYIVLIAGLIGALLGVVGLFGHIVSFIEGPILSGMMSGVGLILLFVAVETCKDNKIIGLVSISVAVATFLLLSNDENNLIYALVASILASVVVARFVPFEPIVSGEHKKEKIRLIPLDGFKFLKSPKVIRGVLALLALRVGTSIAYSGIDGQLANQPVNVDHTNIIAGLAGAASGLFGGAPVEPIISVTAAAPNPHYSGALMMVIVGLMLLFGLLPKLARFVPMASIAGFLFLLGAFIAIPEIVPGIITEPDSIGGRVTR
;
A
#
# COMPACT_ATOMS: atom_id res chain seq x y z
N ALA A 1 0.98 17.63 -2.90
CA ALA A 1 2.27 18.17 -3.25
C ALA A 1 2.89 17.58 -4.53
N LEU A 2 2.53 16.36 -4.96
CA LEU A 2 3.06 15.76 -6.20
C LEU A 2 2.19 16.02 -7.45
N GLY A 3 1.23 16.93 -7.40
CA GLY A 3 0.42 17.36 -8.53
C GLY A 3 -0.88 16.56 -8.75
N PHE A 4 -1.23 15.66 -7.86
CA PHE A 4 -2.50 14.92 -7.91
C PHE A 4 -3.56 15.55 -7.01
N ALA A 5 -4.82 15.45 -7.46
CA ALA A 5 -5.97 15.90 -6.70
C ALA A 5 -6.42 14.85 -5.66
N SER A 6 -6.77 15.29 -4.46
CA SER A 6 -7.22 14.39 -3.40
C SER A 6 -8.63 13.83 -3.65
N ALA A 7 -9.57 14.68 -4.04
CA ALA A 7 -10.95 14.26 -4.24
C ALA A 7 -11.13 13.20 -5.35
N PRO A 8 -10.50 13.32 -6.53
CA PRO A 8 -10.52 12.24 -7.54
C PRO A 8 -9.90 10.93 -7.06
N THR A 9 -8.85 11.00 -6.25
CA THR A 9 -8.26 9.80 -5.65
C THR A 9 -9.27 9.08 -4.76
N GLY A 10 -10.12 9.83 -4.03
CA GLY A 10 -11.23 9.28 -3.26
C GLY A 10 -12.21 8.46 -4.10
N VAL A 11 -12.46 8.84 -5.37
CA VAL A 11 -13.29 8.04 -6.28
C VAL A 11 -12.65 6.67 -6.52
N GLY A 12 -11.32 6.63 -6.77
CA GLY A 12 -10.58 5.37 -6.91
C GLY A 12 -10.71 4.46 -5.69
N PHE A 13 -10.62 5.03 -4.48
CA PHE A 13 -10.82 4.27 -3.24
C PHE A 13 -12.22 3.67 -3.13
N LEU A 14 -13.28 4.41 -3.48
CA LEU A 14 -14.65 3.89 -3.44
C LEU A 14 -14.87 2.78 -4.47
N VAL A 15 -14.34 2.92 -5.68
CA VAL A 15 -14.37 1.86 -6.70
C VAL A 15 -13.62 0.63 -6.20
N GLY A 16 -12.43 0.82 -5.64
CA GLY A 16 -11.64 -0.26 -5.07
C GLY A 16 -12.36 -0.97 -3.92
N ALA A 17 -13.03 -0.23 -3.02
CA ALA A 17 -13.79 -0.79 -1.91
C ALA A 17 -14.93 -1.71 -2.40
N LEU A 18 -15.66 -1.28 -3.41
CA LEU A 18 -16.72 -2.10 -4.04
C LEU A 18 -16.14 -3.39 -4.63
N LEU A 19 -15.00 -3.29 -5.32
CA LEU A 19 -14.35 -4.44 -5.93
C LEU A 19 -13.72 -5.38 -4.87
N VAL A 20 -13.15 -4.86 -3.78
CA VAL A 20 -12.65 -5.68 -2.65
C VAL A 20 -13.77 -6.54 -2.08
N ILE A 21 -14.97 -5.98 -1.90
CA ILE A 21 -16.15 -6.75 -1.45
C ILE A 21 -16.57 -7.76 -2.51
N ALA A 22 -16.66 -7.36 -3.79
CA ALA A 22 -17.12 -8.21 -4.87
C ALA A 22 -16.23 -9.44 -5.10
N PHE A 23 -14.91 -9.23 -5.05
CA PHE A 23 -13.92 -10.31 -5.20
C PHE A 23 -13.55 -10.99 -3.88
N LYS A 24 -14.09 -10.53 -2.74
CA LYS A 24 -13.73 -11.01 -1.38
C LYS A 24 -12.22 -10.96 -1.15
N SER A 25 -11.56 -9.91 -1.65
CA SER A 25 -10.11 -9.76 -1.54
C SER A 25 -9.74 -9.32 -0.13
N VAL A 26 -8.65 -9.90 0.41
CA VAL A 26 -8.05 -9.47 1.68
C VAL A 26 -7.03 -8.34 1.48
N VAL A 27 -6.66 -8.08 0.23
CA VAL A 27 -5.69 -7.05 -0.15
C VAL A 27 -6.44 -5.76 -0.48
N PRO A 28 -6.36 -4.73 0.35
CA PRO A 28 -6.90 -3.44 0.03
C PRO A 28 -5.98 -2.67 -0.91
N VAL A 29 -6.47 -1.56 -1.45
CA VAL A 29 -5.68 -0.68 -2.30
C VAL A 29 -5.63 0.73 -1.73
N SER A 30 -4.52 1.43 -1.94
CA SER A 30 -4.30 2.79 -1.49
C SER A 30 -3.33 3.53 -2.41
N PHE A 31 -3.06 4.79 -2.14
CA PHE A 31 -1.95 5.49 -2.78
C PHE A 31 -0.63 5.06 -2.13
N GLU A 32 0.37 4.88 -2.95
CA GLU A 32 1.71 4.43 -2.57
C GLU A 32 2.74 5.48 -3.00
N VAL A 33 3.74 5.73 -2.17
CA VAL A 33 4.73 6.80 -2.39
C VAL A 33 5.60 6.52 -3.62
N GLU A 34 5.95 5.27 -3.83
CA GLU A 34 6.76 4.80 -4.94
C GLU A 34 6.05 5.06 -6.26
N SER A 35 4.81 4.63 -6.38
CA SER A 35 3.96 4.81 -7.56
C SER A 35 3.72 6.30 -7.87
N LEU A 36 3.44 7.09 -6.83
CA LEU A 36 3.31 8.55 -6.92
C LEU A 36 4.59 9.20 -7.45
N THR A 37 5.74 8.77 -6.93
CA THR A 37 7.05 9.30 -7.30
C THR A 37 7.39 8.94 -8.74
N VAL A 38 7.19 7.70 -9.16
CA VAL A 38 7.43 7.22 -10.53
C VAL A 38 6.59 8.03 -11.51
N VAL A 39 5.27 8.13 -11.27
CA VAL A 39 4.37 8.86 -12.17
C VAL A 39 4.68 10.34 -12.22
N SER A 40 4.98 10.97 -11.08
CA SER A 40 5.32 12.40 -11.02
C SER A 40 6.63 12.72 -11.77
N ARG A 41 7.66 11.88 -11.63
CA ARG A 41 8.95 12.06 -12.31
C ARG A 41 8.83 11.84 -13.81
N LEU A 42 8.23 10.74 -14.24
CA LEU A 42 8.11 10.38 -15.66
C LEU A 42 7.08 11.25 -16.38
N GLY A 43 6.05 11.71 -15.69
CA GLY A 43 5.08 12.68 -16.18
C GLY A 43 5.60 14.13 -16.24
N ASN A 44 6.87 14.41 -15.80
CA ASN A 44 7.45 15.75 -15.73
C ASN A 44 6.59 16.75 -14.94
N LYS A 45 5.84 16.29 -13.95
CA LYS A 45 4.87 17.08 -13.17
C LYS A 45 3.78 17.73 -14.04
N ASP A 46 3.61 17.29 -15.28
CA ASP A 46 2.48 17.68 -16.12
C ASP A 46 1.25 16.85 -15.72
N TRP A 47 0.23 17.55 -15.23
CA TRP A 47 -0.96 16.92 -14.66
C TRP A 47 -1.65 15.94 -15.64
N ALA A 48 -1.85 16.37 -16.89
CA ALA A 48 -2.53 15.54 -17.90
C ALA A 48 -1.71 14.27 -18.22
N THR A 49 -0.40 14.41 -18.43
CA THR A 49 0.51 13.28 -18.67
C THR A 49 0.50 12.29 -17.51
N MET A 50 0.54 12.79 -16.26
CA MET A 50 0.48 11.92 -15.08
C MET A 50 -0.84 11.14 -15.02
N CYS A 51 -1.96 11.80 -15.26
CA CYS A 51 -3.28 11.16 -15.25
C CYS A 51 -3.43 10.13 -16.38
N TYR A 52 -2.88 10.39 -17.56
CA TYR A 52 -2.84 9.40 -18.65
C TYR A 52 -2.03 8.15 -18.27
N ILE A 53 -0.87 8.33 -17.62
CA ILE A 53 -0.07 7.20 -17.14
C ILE A 53 -0.89 6.35 -16.18
N VAL A 54 -1.55 6.96 -15.19
CA VAL A 54 -2.35 6.25 -14.18
C VAL A 54 -3.54 5.53 -14.83
N LEU A 55 -4.28 6.20 -15.72
CA LEU A 55 -5.43 5.62 -16.40
C LEU A 55 -5.04 4.42 -17.25
N ILE A 56 -4.02 4.57 -18.11
CA ILE A 56 -3.63 3.52 -19.05
C ILE A 56 -3.01 2.33 -18.31
N ALA A 57 -2.10 2.60 -17.35
CA ALA A 57 -1.51 1.54 -16.54
C ALA A 57 -2.56 0.81 -15.72
N GLY A 58 -3.57 1.54 -15.20
CA GLY A 58 -4.72 0.95 -14.52
C GLY A 58 -5.50 0.00 -15.42
N LEU A 59 -5.89 0.47 -16.60
CA LEU A 59 -6.67 -0.36 -17.56
C LEU A 59 -5.87 -1.57 -18.05
N ILE A 60 -4.59 -1.40 -18.38
CA ILE A 60 -3.73 -2.52 -18.82
C ILE A 60 -3.53 -3.50 -17.66
N GLY A 61 -3.26 -3.02 -16.43
CA GLY A 61 -3.10 -3.88 -15.26
C GLY A 61 -4.36 -4.71 -14.97
N ALA A 62 -5.55 -4.08 -15.05
CA ALA A 62 -6.81 -4.78 -14.91
C ALA A 62 -7.03 -5.83 -16.01
N LEU A 63 -6.73 -5.49 -17.26
CA LEU A 63 -6.84 -6.41 -18.40
C LEU A 63 -5.90 -7.62 -18.23
N LEU A 64 -4.65 -7.39 -17.82
CA LEU A 64 -3.69 -8.45 -17.55
C LEU A 64 -4.15 -9.36 -16.41
N GLY A 65 -4.80 -8.81 -15.37
CA GLY A 65 -5.43 -9.57 -14.29
C GLY A 65 -6.62 -10.41 -14.81
N VAL A 66 -7.47 -9.86 -15.70
CA VAL A 66 -8.58 -10.63 -16.31
C VAL A 66 -8.06 -11.81 -17.16
N VAL A 67 -6.94 -11.64 -17.84
CA VAL A 67 -6.30 -12.72 -18.62
C VAL A 67 -5.61 -13.75 -17.71
N GLY A 68 -5.44 -13.48 -16.42
CA GLY A 68 -4.79 -14.39 -15.49
C GLY A 68 -3.26 -14.38 -15.55
N LEU A 69 -2.66 -13.29 -16.09
CA LEU A 69 -1.22 -13.23 -16.32
C LEU A 69 -0.43 -13.25 -15.02
N PHE A 70 -0.93 -12.59 -13.97
CA PHE A 70 -0.22 -12.51 -12.68
C PHE A 70 -0.21 -13.87 -11.97
N GLY A 71 -1.32 -14.61 -12.00
CA GLY A 71 -1.37 -15.97 -11.52
C GLY A 71 -0.40 -16.90 -12.25
N HIS A 72 -0.29 -16.75 -13.58
CA HIS A 72 0.72 -17.45 -14.37
C HIS A 72 2.14 -17.08 -13.93
N ILE A 73 2.46 -15.79 -13.78
CA ILE A 73 3.78 -15.36 -13.30
C ILE A 73 4.09 -16.00 -11.94
N VAL A 74 3.13 -15.95 -10.99
CA VAL A 74 3.31 -16.54 -9.66
C VAL A 74 3.56 -18.04 -9.74
N SER A 75 2.93 -18.77 -10.67
CA SER A 75 3.13 -20.21 -10.82
C SER A 75 4.54 -20.59 -11.28
N PHE A 76 5.29 -19.67 -11.89
CA PHE A 76 6.70 -19.85 -12.26
C PHE A 76 7.68 -19.38 -11.17
N ILE A 77 7.18 -18.64 -10.16
CA ILE A 77 8.02 -18.18 -9.06
C ILE A 77 8.15 -19.29 -8.03
N GLU A 78 9.36 -19.80 -7.86
CA GLU A 78 9.66 -20.78 -6.83
C GLU A 78 9.48 -20.20 -5.43
N GLY A 79 9.09 -21.04 -4.46
CA GLY A 79 8.89 -20.64 -3.07
C GLY A 79 10.01 -19.78 -2.49
N PRO A 80 11.30 -20.15 -2.65
CA PRO A 80 12.42 -19.35 -2.15
C PRO A 80 12.50 -17.92 -2.72
N ILE A 81 12.09 -17.72 -3.97
CA ILE A 81 12.06 -16.39 -4.59
C ILE A 81 10.97 -15.55 -3.94
N LEU A 82 9.78 -16.12 -3.75
CA LEU A 82 8.67 -15.43 -3.09
C LEU A 82 9.03 -15.06 -1.64
N SER A 83 9.60 -16.00 -0.87
CA SER A 83 10.11 -15.75 0.48
C SER A 83 11.16 -14.64 0.49
N GLY A 84 12.08 -14.64 -0.48
CA GLY A 84 13.08 -13.59 -0.63
C GLY A 84 12.46 -12.21 -0.92
N MET A 85 11.45 -12.14 -1.78
CA MET A 85 10.69 -10.91 -2.03
C MET A 85 9.99 -10.40 -0.77
N MET A 86 9.32 -11.27 -0.02
CA MET A 86 8.63 -10.92 1.21
C MET A 86 9.60 -10.46 2.29
N SER A 87 10.72 -11.19 2.49
CA SER A 87 11.79 -10.78 3.40
C SER A 87 12.35 -9.40 3.04
N GLY A 88 12.57 -9.15 1.75
CA GLY A 88 13.04 -7.87 1.24
C GLY A 88 12.08 -6.73 1.60
N VAL A 89 10.78 -6.94 1.40
CA VAL A 89 9.75 -5.97 1.81
C VAL A 89 9.77 -5.77 3.33
N GLY A 90 9.83 -6.84 4.12
CA GLY A 90 9.91 -6.75 5.58
C GLY A 90 11.12 -5.93 6.06
N LEU A 91 12.29 -6.14 5.45
CA LEU A 91 13.50 -5.36 5.73
C LEU A 91 13.36 -3.88 5.35
N ILE A 92 12.71 -3.59 4.21
CA ILE A 92 12.41 -2.21 3.80
C ILE A 92 11.50 -1.54 4.83
N LEU A 93 10.46 -2.22 5.31
CA LEU A 93 9.55 -1.70 6.33
C LEU A 93 10.29 -1.40 7.65
N LEU A 94 11.20 -2.29 8.09
CA LEU A 94 12.06 -2.04 9.25
C LEU A 94 12.95 -0.82 9.05
N PHE A 95 13.56 -0.68 7.87
CA PHE A 95 14.38 0.48 7.53
C PHE A 95 13.56 1.77 7.55
N VAL A 96 12.38 1.76 6.93
CA VAL A 96 11.45 2.92 6.92
C VAL A 96 10.97 3.25 8.33
N ALA A 97 10.73 2.26 9.19
CA ALA A 97 10.37 2.49 10.59
C ALA A 97 11.46 3.28 11.33
N VAL A 98 12.72 2.86 11.16
CA VAL A 98 13.88 3.57 11.76
C VAL A 98 14.05 4.97 11.16
N GLU A 99 13.89 5.12 9.84
CA GLU A 99 13.98 6.41 9.16
C GLU A 99 12.92 7.38 9.67
N THR A 100 11.68 6.90 9.79
CA THR A 100 10.53 7.68 10.29
C THR A 100 10.72 8.11 11.76
N CYS A 101 11.44 7.31 12.57
CA CYS A 101 11.81 7.72 13.93
C CYS A 101 12.75 8.93 13.96
N LYS A 102 13.52 9.19 12.89
CA LYS A 102 14.46 10.34 12.84
C LYS A 102 13.72 11.68 12.78
N ASP A 103 12.50 11.71 12.23
CA ASP A 103 11.68 12.91 12.16
C ASP A 103 11.33 13.44 13.55
N ASN A 104 11.03 12.51 14.48
CA ASN A 104 10.86 12.82 15.90
C ASN A 104 11.17 11.58 16.74
N LYS A 105 12.39 11.57 17.34
CA LYS A 105 12.92 10.42 18.08
C LYS A 105 12.04 10.00 19.27
N ILE A 106 11.48 10.98 19.99
CA ILE A 106 10.66 10.69 21.18
C ILE A 106 9.36 10.01 20.75
N ILE A 107 8.65 10.58 19.78
CA ILE A 107 7.39 10.04 19.30
C ILE A 107 7.62 8.67 18.64
N GLY A 108 8.67 8.52 17.82
CA GLY A 108 9.00 7.27 17.16
C GLY A 108 9.36 6.15 18.14
N LEU A 109 10.20 6.43 19.14
CA LEU A 109 10.55 5.45 20.17
C LEU A 109 9.33 5.05 21.01
N VAL A 110 8.47 6.00 21.39
CA VAL A 110 7.21 5.68 22.07
C VAL A 110 6.33 4.80 21.19
N SER A 111 6.20 5.12 19.90
CA SER A 111 5.44 4.31 18.94
C SER A 111 5.92 2.87 18.90
N ILE A 112 7.23 2.65 18.72
CA ILE A 112 7.83 1.30 18.65
C ILE A 112 7.69 0.58 19.99
N SER A 113 8.03 1.26 21.10
CA SER A 113 7.99 0.63 22.43
C SER A 113 6.58 0.19 22.81
N VAL A 114 5.57 1.04 22.57
CA VAL A 114 4.17 0.71 22.87
C VAL A 114 3.68 -0.39 21.92
N ALA A 115 4.03 -0.35 20.64
CA ALA A 115 3.68 -1.38 19.68
C ALA A 115 4.21 -2.76 20.12
N VAL A 116 5.51 -2.84 20.40
CA VAL A 116 6.17 -4.10 20.83
C VAL A 116 5.61 -4.57 22.17
N ALA A 117 5.47 -3.67 23.15
CA ALA A 117 4.92 -4.03 24.45
C ALA A 117 3.49 -4.58 24.35
N THR A 118 2.61 -3.90 23.60
CA THR A 118 1.23 -4.35 23.41
C THR A 118 1.17 -5.69 22.69
N PHE A 119 1.98 -5.86 21.64
CA PHE A 119 2.06 -7.11 20.88
C PHE A 119 2.50 -8.30 21.75
N LEU A 120 3.50 -8.11 22.62
CA LEU A 120 4.00 -9.14 23.52
C LEU A 120 3.04 -9.43 24.67
N LEU A 121 2.41 -8.40 25.25
CA LEU A 121 1.47 -8.55 26.35
C LEU A 121 0.18 -9.26 25.91
N LEU A 122 -0.25 -9.05 24.67
CA LEU A 122 -1.44 -9.66 24.08
C LEU A 122 -1.10 -10.83 23.14
N SER A 123 0.04 -11.47 23.32
CA SER A 123 0.52 -12.55 22.44
C SER A 123 -0.43 -13.74 22.27
N ASN A 124 -1.35 -13.93 23.22
CA ASN A 124 -2.35 -14.99 23.18
C ASN A 124 -3.66 -14.59 22.44
N ASP A 125 -3.78 -13.32 22.00
CA ASP A 125 -4.95 -12.83 21.30
C ASP A 125 -4.69 -12.80 19.79
N GLU A 126 -5.61 -13.33 19.00
CA GLU A 126 -5.51 -13.35 17.52
C GLU A 126 -5.45 -11.95 16.92
N ASN A 127 -5.96 -10.93 17.63
CA ASN A 127 -5.98 -9.55 17.16
C ASN A 127 -4.83 -8.68 17.72
N ASN A 128 -3.81 -9.30 18.31
CA ASN A 128 -2.70 -8.62 18.98
C ASN A 128 -2.03 -7.53 18.10
N LEU A 129 -1.88 -7.78 16.79
CA LEU A 129 -1.31 -6.85 15.83
C LEU A 129 -2.17 -5.59 15.67
N ILE A 130 -3.50 -5.76 15.65
CA ILE A 130 -4.45 -4.64 15.54
C ILE A 130 -4.41 -3.78 16.81
N TYR A 131 -4.41 -4.41 17.97
CA TYR A 131 -4.32 -3.70 19.25
C TYR A 131 -2.99 -2.96 19.38
N ALA A 132 -1.88 -3.59 18.97
CA ALA A 132 -0.56 -2.96 18.99
C ALA A 132 -0.51 -1.71 18.08
N LEU A 133 -1.11 -1.79 16.88
CA LEU A 133 -1.24 -0.64 15.98
C LEU A 133 -2.02 0.50 16.63
N VAL A 134 -3.22 0.21 17.12
CA VAL A 134 -4.10 1.23 17.70
C VAL A 134 -3.44 1.86 18.92
N ALA A 135 -2.90 1.04 19.83
CA ALA A 135 -2.22 1.52 21.03
C ALA A 135 -1.01 2.41 20.70
N SER A 136 -0.18 2.01 19.73
CA SER A 136 1.00 2.76 19.34
C SER A 136 0.67 4.12 18.73
N ILE A 137 -0.35 4.20 17.88
CA ILE A 137 -0.80 5.46 17.28
C ILE A 137 -1.40 6.37 18.35
N LEU A 138 -2.29 5.85 19.20
CA LEU A 138 -2.92 6.64 20.27
C LEU A 138 -1.87 7.19 21.25
N ALA A 139 -0.93 6.35 21.70
CA ALA A 139 0.14 6.80 22.58
C ALA A 139 1.00 7.88 21.93
N SER A 140 1.34 7.72 20.67
CA SER A 140 2.13 8.68 19.89
C SER A 140 1.40 10.02 19.72
N VAL A 141 0.10 10.00 19.43
CA VAL A 141 -0.73 11.22 19.30
C VAL A 141 -0.84 11.93 20.65
N VAL A 142 -0.95 11.19 21.76
CA VAL A 142 -0.95 11.79 23.11
C VAL A 142 0.40 12.47 23.40
N VAL A 143 1.51 11.78 23.12
CA VAL A 143 2.86 12.36 23.34
C VAL A 143 3.11 13.57 22.43
N ALA A 144 2.57 13.58 21.23
CA ALA A 144 2.65 14.72 20.32
C ALA A 144 1.98 16.01 20.83
N ARG A 145 1.18 15.93 21.89
CA ARG A 145 0.65 17.12 22.57
C ARG A 145 1.69 17.82 23.44
N PHE A 146 2.73 17.10 23.85
CA PHE A 146 3.79 17.60 24.74
C PHE A 146 5.12 17.81 24.00
N VAL A 147 5.28 17.24 22.82
CA VAL A 147 6.51 17.31 22.02
C VAL A 147 6.20 18.00 20.68
N PRO A 148 6.90 19.09 20.33
CA PRO A 148 6.70 19.74 19.04
C PRO A 148 7.09 18.80 17.90
N PHE A 149 6.28 18.77 16.84
CA PHE A 149 6.55 17.99 15.62
C PHE A 149 6.17 18.80 14.38
N GLU A 150 6.80 18.47 13.26
CA GLU A 150 6.41 19.04 11.98
C GLU A 150 5.25 18.23 11.39
N PRO A 151 4.12 18.88 11.03
CA PRO A 151 2.99 18.16 10.44
C PRO A 151 3.34 17.68 9.02
N ILE A 152 2.85 16.48 8.67
CA ILE A 152 3.04 15.85 7.35
C ILE A 152 2.61 16.78 6.20
N VAL A 153 1.64 17.63 6.46
CA VAL A 153 1.05 18.55 5.49
C VAL A 153 1.21 19.99 5.95
N SER A 154 2.22 20.64 5.43
CA SER A 154 2.44 22.10 5.57
C SER A 154 1.99 22.79 4.29
N GLY A 155 0.79 23.35 4.27
CA GLY A 155 0.31 24.16 3.14
C GLY A 155 -1.21 24.29 3.06
N GLU A 156 -1.68 25.36 2.45
CA GLU A 156 -3.09 25.53 2.11
C GLU A 156 -3.46 24.58 0.96
N HIS A 157 -4.33 23.63 1.23
CA HIS A 157 -4.94 22.83 0.18
C HIS A 157 -6.01 23.67 -0.53
N LYS A 158 -5.72 24.11 -1.75
CA LYS A 158 -6.76 24.59 -2.67
C LYS A 158 -7.73 23.42 -2.91
N LYS A 159 -9.03 23.67 -2.78
CA LYS A 159 -10.07 22.70 -3.18
C LYS A 159 -9.90 22.40 -4.67
N GLU A 160 -9.27 21.30 -4.98
CA GLU A 160 -9.12 20.85 -6.35
C GLU A 160 -10.42 20.23 -6.81
N LYS A 161 -10.91 20.72 -7.95
CA LYS A 161 -12.18 20.22 -8.54
C LYS A 161 -11.93 18.89 -9.23
N ILE A 162 -12.86 17.95 -9.08
CA ILE A 162 -12.90 16.75 -9.91
C ILE A 162 -13.07 17.19 -11.36
N ARG A 163 -12.11 16.85 -12.22
CA ARG A 163 -12.11 17.16 -13.65
C ARG A 163 -11.82 15.88 -14.41
N LEU A 164 -12.67 15.57 -15.38
CA LEU A 164 -12.34 14.55 -16.37
C LEU A 164 -11.10 14.98 -17.14
N ILE A 165 -10.17 14.06 -17.35
CA ILE A 165 -9.02 14.32 -18.20
C ILE A 165 -9.49 14.51 -19.65
N PRO A 166 -8.93 15.45 -20.41
CA PRO A 166 -9.26 15.62 -21.82
C PRO A 166 -8.81 14.39 -22.61
N LEU A 167 -9.78 13.64 -23.15
CA LEU A 167 -9.48 12.47 -24.00
C LEU A 167 -9.31 12.90 -25.46
N ASP A 168 -8.29 13.73 -25.73
CA ASP A 168 -8.03 14.33 -27.05
C ASP A 168 -7.56 13.26 -28.08
N GLY A 169 -8.50 12.49 -28.58
CA GLY A 169 -8.33 11.61 -29.76
C GLY A 169 -7.16 10.61 -29.65
N PHE A 170 -6.86 10.07 -28.47
CA PHE A 170 -5.79 9.08 -28.21
C PHE A 170 -4.36 9.52 -28.60
N LYS A 171 -4.13 10.81 -28.87
CA LYS A 171 -2.79 11.34 -29.20
C LYS A 171 -1.79 11.12 -28.06
N PHE A 172 -2.27 11.08 -26.82
CA PHE A 172 -1.44 10.80 -25.64
C PHE A 172 -0.80 9.41 -25.66
N LEU A 173 -1.42 8.41 -26.32
CA LEU A 173 -0.84 7.06 -26.46
C LEU A 173 0.46 7.04 -27.28
N LYS A 174 0.67 8.05 -28.13
CA LYS A 174 1.90 8.18 -28.93
C LYS A 174 3.02 8.92 -28.18
N SER A 175 2.75 9.45 -27.00
CA SER A 175 3.75 10.17 -26.21
C SER A 175 4.76 9.20 -25.57
N PRO A 176 6.08 9.32 -25.88
CA PRO A 176 7.10 8.48 -25.28
C PRO A 176 7.14 8.56 -23.73
N LYS A 177 6.74 9.72 -23.18
CA LYS A 177 6.68 9.93 -21.72
C LYS A 177 5.58 9.09 -21.09
N VAL A 178 4.40 9.07 -21.72
CA VAL A 178 3.27 8.25 -21.26
C VAL A 178 3.64 6.77 -21.33
N ILE A 179 4.18 6.31 -22.47
CA ILE A 179 4.57 4.91 -22.66
C ILE A 179 5.58 4.47 -21.59
N ARG A 180 6.64 5.26 -21.36
CA ARG A 180 7.65 4.95 -20.33
C ARG A 180 7.04 4.94 -18.94
N GLY A 181 6.15 5.90 -18.63
CA GLY A 181 5.47 5.97 -17.35
C GLY A 181 4.54 4.77 -17.10
N VAL A 182 3.79 4.37 -18.13
CA VAL A 182 2.91 3.18 -18.06
C VAL A 182 3.72 1.91 -17.85
N LEU A 183 4.80 1.69 -18.62
CA LEU A 183 5.66 0.53 -18.45
C LEU A 183 6.31 0.48 -17.07
N ALA A 184 6.80 1.62 -16.57
CA ALA A 184 7.41 1.69 -15.25
C ALA A 184 6.39 1.41 -14.13
N LEU A 185 5.17 1.96 -14.23
CA LEU A 185 4.12 1.74 -13.24
C LEU A 185 3.62 0.29 -13.27
N LEU A 186 3.50 -0.32 -14.46
CA LEU A 186 3.14 -1.74 -14.59
C LEU A 186 4.24 -2.65 -14.02
N ALA A 187 5.52 -2.36 -14.30
CA ALA A 187 6.62 -3.14 -13.75
C ALA A 187 6.66 -3.08 -12.20
N LEU A 188 6.44 -1.89 -11.64
CA LEU A 188 6.32 -1.74 -10.18
C LEU A 188 5.13 -2.54 -9.64
N ARG A 189 3.97 -2.44 -10.29
CA ARG A 189 2.74 -3.16 -9.89
C ARG A 189 2.92 -4.68 -9.90
N VAL A 190 3.63 -5.26 -10.86
CA VAL A 190 3.90 -6.71 -10.87
C VAL A 190 4.60 -7.13 -9.58
N GLY A 191 5.65 -6.42 -9.18
CA GLY A 191 6.39 -6.74 -7.96
C GLY A 191 5.56 -6.55 -6.70
N THR A 192 4.93 -5.38 -6.55
CA THR A 192 4.14 -5.05 -5.34
C THR A 192 2.90 -5.93 -5.20
N SER A 193 2.19 -6.21 -6.29
CA SER A 193 1.00 -7.07 -6.25
C SER A 193 1.32 -8.48 -5.79
N ILE A 194 2.42 -9.07 -6.27
CA ILE A 194 2.83 -10.42 -5.88
C ILE A 194 3.26 -10.43 -4.41
N ALA A 195 4.18 -9.55 -4.03
CA ALA A 195 4.72 -9.51 -2.68
C ALA A 195 3.65 -9.15 -1.63
N TYR A 196 2.85 -8.12 -1.89
CA TYR A 196 1.85 -7.65 -0.94
C TYR A 196 0.66 -8.60 -0.82
N SER A 197 0.25 -9.25 -1.93
CA SER A 197 -0.75 -10.31 -1.88
C SER A 197 -0.27 -11.50 -1.04
N GLY A 198 1.00 -11.86 -1.14
CA GLY A 198 1.59 -12.91 -0.31
C GLY A 198 1.56 -12.55 1.18
N ILE A 199 1.97 -11.32 1.51
CA ILE A 199 2.00 -10.82 2.89
C ILE A 199 0.59 -10.70 3.49
N ASP A 200 -0.34 -10.06 2.77
CA ASP A 200 -1.72 -9.93 3.25
C ASP A 200 -2.42 -11.29 3.35
N GLY A 201 -2.09 -12.23 2.46
CA GLY A 201 -2.54 -13.61 2.55
C GLY A 201 -2.06 -14.31 3.81
N GLN A 202 -0.80 -14.11 4.22
CA GLN A 202 -0.26 -14.62 5.47
C GLN A 202 -0.95 -13.96 6.68
N LEU A 203 -1.12 -12.64 6.67
CA LEU A 203 -1.81 -11.92 7.73
C LEU A 203 -3.27 -12.38 7.90
N ALA A 204 -3.95 -12.66 6.79
CA ALA A 204 -5.32 -13.14 6.76
C ALA A 204 -5.45 -14.66 6.97
N ASN A 205 -4.33 -15.39 6.99
CA ASN A 205 -4.27 -16.85 7.00
C ASN A 205 -5.14 -17.50 5.91
N GLN A 206 -5.12 -16.94 4.70
CA GLN A 206 -5.87 -17.44 3.55
C GLN A 206 -5.17 -17.14 2.21
N PRO A 207 -5.38 -18.00 1.20
CA PRO A 207 -4.78 -17.79 -0.11
C PRO A 207 -5.35 -16.54 -0.79
N VAL A 208 -4.49 -15.82 -1.53
CA VAL A 208 -4.87 -14.62 -2.27
C VAL A 208 -4.73 -14.87 -3.77
N ASN A 209 -5.74 -14.48 -4.51
CA ASN A 209 -5.67 -14.45 -5.96
C ASN A 209 -5.06 -13.12 -6.44
N VAL A 210 -3.82 -13.16 -6.92
CA VAL A 210 -3.06 -11.99 -7.36
C VAL A 210 -3.70 -11.32 -8.58
N ASP A 211 -4.37 -12.07 -9.44
CA ASP A 211 -5.10 -11.52 -10.59
C ASP A 211 -6.27 -10.63 -10.13
N HIS A 212 -7.04 -11.09 -9.13
CA HIS A 212 -8.10 -10.27 -8.53
C HIS A 212 -7.53 -8.99 -7.92
N THR A 213 -6.41 -9.07 -7.21
CA THR A 213 -5.72 -7.88 -6.66
C THR A 213 -5.40 -6.87 -7.76
N ASN A 214 -4.91 -7.35 -8.91
CA ASN A 214 -4.56 -6.47 -10.04
C ASN A 214 -5.79 -5.90 -10.76
N ILE A 215 -6.88 -6.66 -10.86
CA ILE A 215 -8.16 -6.13 -11.37
C ILE A 215 -8.66 -5.00 -10.48
N ILE A 216 -8.66 -5.20 -9.16
CA ILE A 216 -9.10 -4.22 -8.19
C ILE A 216 -8.24 -2.94 -8.27
N ALA A 217 -6.92 -3.08 -8.15
CA ALA A 217 -5.98 -1.96 -8.21
C ALA A 217 -6.02 -1.26 -9.57
N GLY A 218 -6.11 -2.03 -10.65
CA GLY A 218 -6.17 -1.51 -12.01
C GLY A 218 -7.41 -0.66 -12.25
N LEU A 219 -8.60 -1.15 -11.89
CA LEU A 219 -9.86 -0.42 -12.06
C LEU A 219 -9.97 0.77 -11.09
N ALA A 220 -9.53 0.60 -9.84
CA ALA A 220 -9.48 1.69 -8.86
C ALA A 220 -8.52 2.81 -9.31
N GLY A 221 -7.33 2.43 -9.78
CA GLY A 221 -6.34 3.36 -10.33
C GLY A 221 -6.84 4.05 -11.59
N ALA A 222 -7.46 3.31 -12.52
CA ALA A 222 -8.05 3.88 -13.73
C ALA A 222 -9.17 4.88 -13.42
N ALA A 223 -10.05 4.55 -12.48
CA ALA A 223 -11.09 5.47 -12.03
C ALA A 223 -10.50 6.74 -11.39
N SER A 224 -9.50 6.58 -10.52
CA SER A 224 -8.77 7.71 -9.94
C SER A 224 -8.15 8.58 -11.04
N GLY A 225 -7.36 7.98 -11.95
CA GLY A 225 -6.66 8.68 -13.01
C GLY A 225 -7.60 9.40 -13.99
N LEU A 226 -8.75 8.80 -14.31
CA LEU A 226 -9.76 9.39 -15.20
C LEU A 226 -10.26 10.75 -14.70
N PHE A 227 -10.36 10.91 -13.39
CA PHE A 227 -10.81 12.15 -12.74
C PHE A 227 -9.67 13.05 -12.25
N GLY A 228 -8.41 12.69 -12.54
CA GLY A 228 -7.24 13.51 -12.18
C GLY A 228 -6.61 13.16 -10.83
N GLY A 229 -6.90 12.00 -10.28
CA GLY A 229 -6.36 11.51 -9.01
C GLY A 229 -5.05 10.74 -9.13
N ALA A 230 -4.54 10.37 -7.97
CA ALA A 230 -3.31 9.60 -7.81
C ALA A 230 -3.45 8.14 -8.24
N PRO A 231 -2.35 7.44 -8.57
CA PRO A 231 -2.37 6.00 -8.73
C PRO A 231 -2.84 5.33 -7.43
N VAL A 232 -3.64 4.27 -7.57
CA VAL A 232 -4.14 3.45 -6.48
C VAL A 232 -3.61 2.05 -6.70
N GLU A 233 -2.82 1.56 -5.75
CA GLU A 233 -2.06 0.32 -5.85
C GLU A 233 -2.37 -0.60 -4.68
N PRO A 234 -2.10 -1.91 -4.77
CA PRO A 234 -2.20 -2.81 -3.62
C PRO A 234 -1.30 -2.34 -2.49
N ILE A 235 -1.72 -2.53 -1.27
CA ILE A 235 -0.91 -2.20 -0.10
C ILE A 235 -0.95 -3.32 0.92
N ILE A 236 0.11 -3.44 1.72
CA ILE A 236 0.09 -4.25 2.94
C ILE A 236 -0.75 -3.52 3.98
N SER A 237 -1.70 -4.23 4.58
CA SER A 237 -2.61 -3.62 5.54
C SER A 237 -2.91 -4.53 6.73
N VAL A 238 -2.90 -3.94 7.93
CA VAL A 238 -3.34 -4.63 9.15
C VAL A 238 -4.81 -5.07 9.08
N THR A 239 -5.61 -4.50 8.17
CA THR A 239 -6.99 -4.93 7.94
C THR A 239 -7.05 -6.38 7.45
N ALA A 240 -5.97 -6.90 6.85
CA ALA A 240 -5.85 -8.30 6.46
C ALA A 240 -5.83 -9.25 7.68
N ALA A 241 -5.31 -8.79 8.83
CA ALA A 241 -5.32 -9.56 10.07
C ALA A 241 -6.66 -9.47 10.85
N ALA A 242 -7.63 -8.71 10.37
CA ALA A 242 -8.92 -8.58 11.04
C ALA A 242 -9.79 -9.84 10.86
N PRO A 243 -10.74 -10.13 11.77
CA PRO A 243 -11.63 -11.30 11.68
C PRO A 243 -12.40 -11.40 10.35
N ASN A 244 -12.70 -10.27 9.73
CA ASN A 244 -13.35 -10.18 8.41
C ASN A 244 -12.52 -9.27 7.49
N PRO A 245 -11.41 -9.75 6.90
CA PRO A 245 -10.42 -8.92 6.23
C PRO A 245 -10.99 -8.08 5.07
N HIS A 246 -11.81 -8.68 4.20
CA HIS A 246 -12.39 -8.00 3.04
C HIS A 246 -13.35 -6.87 3.44
N TYR A 247 -14.16 -7.06 4.50
CA TYR A 247 -15.02 -5.97 5.00
C TYR A 247 -14.20 -4.89 5.71
N SER A 248 -13.18 -5.27 6.48
CA SER A 248 -12.30 -4.32 7.17
C SER A 248 -11.50 -3.49 6.18
N GLY A 249 -10.93 -4.12 5.14
CA GLY A 249 -10.24 -3.44 4.06
C GLY A 249 -11.16 -2.49 3.28
N ALA A 250 -12.34 -2.95 2.90
CA ALA A 250 -13.32 -2.13 2.20
C ALA A 250 -13.80 -0.95 3.06
N LEU A 251 -14.08 -1.16 4.34
CA LEU A 251 -14.47 -0.10 5.28
C LEU A 251 -13.38 0.97 5.41
N MET A 252 -12.12 0.54 5.58
CA MET A 252 -10.96 1.45 5.59
C MET A 252 -10.93 2.29 4.32
N MET A 253 -11.08 1.66 3.15
CA MET A 253 -11.06 2.35 1.86
C MET A 253 -12.24 3.32 1.70
N VAL A 254 -13.44 2.96 2.16
CA VAL A 254 -14.60 3.87 2.16
C VAL A 254 -14.34 5.09 3.05
N ILE A 255 -13.85 4.88 4.27
CA ILE A 255 -13.54 5.97 5.20
C ILE A 255 -12.49 6.91 4.59
N VAL A 256 -11.36 6.37 4.13
CA VAL A 256 -10.28 7.17 3.53
C VAL A 256 -10.75 7.84 2.25
N GLY A 257 -11.52 7.14 1.40
CA GLY A 257 -12.09 7.67 0.17
C GLY A 257 -13.02 8.87 0.44
N LEU A 258 -13.91 8.76 1.41
CA LEU A 258 -14.78 9.88 1.83
C LEU A 258 -13.96 11.04 2.42
N MET A 259 -12.95 10.74 3.24
CA MET A 259 -12.06 11.77 3.78
C MET A 259 -11.29 12.51 2.69
N LEU A 260 -10.87 11.83 1.63
CA LEU A 260 -10.24 12.42 0.45
C LEU A 260 -11.24 13.28 -0.34
N LEU A 261 -12.45 12.79 -0.59
CA LEU A 261 -13.51 13.50 -1.31
C LEU A 261 -13.90 14.82 -0.62
N PHE A 262 -14.01 14.79 0.70
CA PHE A 262 -14.36 15.97 1.50
C PHE A 262 -13.15 16.84 1.90
N GLY A 263 -11.93 16.44 1.51
CA GLY A 263 -10.69 17.15 1.86
C GLY A 263 -10.41 17.16 3.37
N LEU A 264 -10.85 16.11 4.08
CA LEU A 264 -10.66 15.97 5.53
C LEU A 264 -9.31 15.34 5.88
N LEU A 265 -8.79 14.46 5.02
CA LEU A 265 -7.53 13.75 5.26
C LEU A 265 -6.35 14.72 5.53
N PRO A 266 -6.13 15.77 4.72
CA PRO A 266 -5.07 16.74 5.01
C PRO A 266 -5.25 17.50 6.32
N LYS A 267 -6.50 17.70 6.76
CA LYS A 267 -6.78 18.35 8.05
C LYS A 267 -6.43 17.44 9.23
N LEU A 268 -6.76 16.16 9.12
CA LEU A 268 -6.44 15.15 10.15
C LEU A 268 -4.94 14.85 10.20
N ALA A 269 -4.26 14.81 9.05
CA ALA A 269 -2.82 14.59 8.96
C ALA A 269 -1.98 15.66 9.71
N ARG A 270 -2.55 16.81 10.02
CA ARG A 270 -1.89 17.83 10.85
C ARG A 270 -1.77 17.44 12.33
N PHE A 271 -2.61 16.52 12.79
CA PHE A 271 -2.64 16.09 14.19
C PHE A 271 -1.87 14.80 14.44
N VAL A 272 -1.50 14.08 13.38
CA VAL A 272 -0.81 12.79 13.45
C VAL A 272 0.63 12.98 12.98
N PRO A 273 1.63 12.83 13.86
CA PRO A 273 3.04 12.89 13.48
C PRO A 273 3.41 11.72 12.56
N MET A 274 4.30 11.93 11.60
CA MET A 274 4.82 10.85 10.75
C MET A 274 5.45 9.74 11.60
N ALA A 275 6.19 10.10 12.63
CA ALA A 275 6.83 9.16 13.55
C ALA A 275 5.86 8.23 14.29
N SER A 276 4.54 8.53 14.33
CA SER A 276 3.54 7.67 14.98
C SER A 276 3.32 6.34 14.26
N ILE A 277 3.65 6.24 12.97
CA ILE A 277 3.52 4.99 12.21
C ILE A 277 4.74 4.05 12.38
N ALA A 278 5.82 4.53 13.00
CA ALA A 278 7.06 3.77 13.14
C ALA A 278 6.85 2.43 13.86
N GLY A 279 6.03 2.39 14.92
CA GLY A 279 5.73 1.16 15.65
C GLY A 279 5.03 0.11 14.81
N PHE A 280 4.07 0.53 14.00
CA PHE A 280 3.40 -0.37 13.07
C PHE A 280 4.35 -0.93 11.99
N LEU A 281 5.11 -0.05 11.35
CA LEU A 281 6.08 -0.46 10.32
C LEU A 281 7.15 -1.39 10.89
N PHE A 282 7.59 -1.15 12.12
CA PHE A 282 8.55 -1.99 12.80
C PHE A 282 8.00 -3.40 13.09
N LEU A 283 6.79 -3.48 13.67
CA LEU A 283 6.16 -4.79 13.95
C LEU A 283 5.87 -5.55 12.69
N LEU A 284 5.27 -4.89 11.69
CA LEU A 284 4.94 -5.54 10.42
C LEU A 284 6.19 -6.01 9.71
N GLY A 285 7.23 -5.17 9.65
CA GLY A 285 8.51 -5.53 9.05
C GLY A 285 9.19 -6.71 9.76
N ALA A 286 9.18 -6.71 11.10
CA ALA A 286 9.72 -7.81 11.89
C ALA A 286 8.90 -9.10 11.71
N PHE A 287 7.56 -9.00 11.72
CA PHE A 287 6.65 -10.13 11.53
C PHE A 287 6.84 -10.81 10.17
N ILE A 288 7.13 -10.02 9.12
CA ILE A 288 7.34 -10.54 7.76
C ILE A 288 8.79 -11.02 7.58
N ALA A 289 9.78 -10.21 7.98
CA ALA A 289 11.19 -10.51 7.70
C ALA A 289 11.73 -11.68 8.54
N ILE A 290 11.40 -11.74 9.83
CA ILE A 290 12.01 -12.72 10.74
C ILE A 290 11.64 -14.17 10.37
N PRO A 291 10.37 -14.54 10.15
CA PRO A 291 9.99 -15.90 9.79
C PRO A 291 10.59 -16.39 8.47
N GLU A 292 10.85 -15.48 7.54
CA GLU A 292 11.40 -15.82 6.23
C GLU A 292 12.94 -15.89 6.23
N ILE A 293 13.60 -15.09 7.07
CA ILE A 293 15.07 -15.04 7.18
C ILE A 293 15.61 -16.17 8.09
N VAL A 294 14.97 -16.39 9.24
CA VAL A 294 15.46 -17.33 10.26
C VAL A 294 15.55 -18.76 9.74
N PRO A 295 14.57 -19.34 9.05
CA PRO A 295 14.70 -20.66 8.44
C PRO A 295 15.84 -20.74 7.42
N GLY A 296 16.07 -19.67 6.65
CA GLY A 296 17.15 -19.60 5.66
C GLY A 296 18.56 -19.58 6.29
N ILE A 297 18.66 -19.17 7.55
CA ILE A 297 19.93 -19.18 8.31
C ILE A 297 20.15 -20.54 9.00
N ILE A 298 19.07 -21.18 9.44
CA ILE A 298 19.12 -22.40 10.25
C ILE A 298 19.15 -23.68 9.40
N THR A 299 18.56 -23.63 8.19
CA THR A 299 18.59 -24.77 7.26
C THR A 299 19.95 -24.79 6.55
N GLU A 300 20.74 -25.85 6.80
CA GLU A 300 21.93 -26.14 6.02
C GLU A 300 21.62 -26.20 4.52
N PRO A 301 22.56 -25.81 3.62
CA PRO A 301 22.34 -25.70 2.16
C PRO A 301 21.79 -26.97 1.50
N ASP A 302 21.96 -28.13 2.14
CA ASP A 302 21.56 -29.44 1.58
C ASP A 302 20.09 -29.78 1.73
N SER A 303 19.29 -28.98 2.47
CA SER A 303 17.86 -29.25 2.68
C SER A 303 16.91 -28.55 1.71
N ILE A 304 17.42 -27.70 0.82
CA ILE A 304 16.62 -26.89 -0.12
C ILE A 304 15.97 -27.77 -1.23
N GLY A 305 16.50 -28.97 -1.47
CA GLY A 305 15.98 -29.89 -2.51
C GLY A 305 14.83 -30.80 -2.09
N GLY A 306 14.41 -30.82 -0.82
CA GLY A 306 13.56 -31.87 -0.27
C GLY A 306 12.09 -31.57 0.03
N ARG A 307 11.56 -30.37 -0.20
CA ARG A 307 10.18 -30.00 0.16
C ARG A 307 9.26 -29.61 -1.00
N VAL A 308 9.42 -30.20 -2.16
CA VAL A 308 8.46 -30.07 -3.28
C VAL A 308 7.72 -31.38 -3.50
N THR A 309 7.33 -32.07 -2.45
CA THR A 309 6.34 -33.16 -2.57
C THR A 309 5.60 -33.32 -1.24
N ARG A 310 4.50 -32.59 -1.08
CA ARG A 310 3.24 -33.16 -0.52
C ARG A 310 2.14 -32.13 -0.55
#